data_18513a9d05599082ac0ad3779dd06ff3
#
_entry.id   18513a9d05599082ac0ad3779dd06ff3
#
_cell.length_a   1.000
_cell.length_b   1.000
_cell.length_c   1.000
_cell.angle_alpha   90.00
_cell.angle_beta   90.00
_cell.angle_gamma   90.00
#
_symmetry.space_group_name_H-M   'P 1'
#
loop_
_entity.id
_entity.type
_entity.pdbx_description
1 polymer ?
#
loop_
_entity_poly.entity_id
_entity_poly.type
_entity_poly.pdbx_seq_one_letter_code
_entity_poly.pdbx_strand_id
1 'polypeptide(L)'
;MADHLDAPGLMSPNSDPRVDITDHYAFQKPGDDDKTILILNVNPLAPTLATTFEPGAIYEIKVDTNGDALAEINFRVTFSQPVNGHQKATVHRVVGQGNGETIIEGAPVNFDSSITITRNGPYKFYAGFRSDPFFFDLVGFLHGFKFTGSDFFIDKNVFSIALEVPNHALGNNPNVGIWVRTLQATGDADFDANDLVQDDQMGRPAINTVFNHSNDKVTFNNTPPSKQRALFGESFENTLKSFGYDDAHADAITNILLPDILTYNYNSSAGFLNGRKLTDDVIDISLALVTNGQITTDMVGPHTDYLNEFPFVGNPHV
;
A
#
# COMPACT_ATOMS: atom_id res chain seq x y z
N MET A 1 -2.03 -6.11 10.39
CA MET A 1 -2.14 -4.73 9.97
C MET A 1 -1.34 -4.60 8.72
N ALA A 2 -1.90 -4.02 7.67
CA ALA A 2 -1.08 -3.64 6.57
C ALA A 2 -0.01 -2.70 7.11
N ASP A 3 -0.22 -1.44 7.39
CA ASP A 3 0.71 -0.67 8.24
C ASP A 3 0.04 0.52 8.97
N HIS A 4 -1.26 0.46 9.14
CA HIS A 4 -2.07 1.50 9.81
C HIS A 4 -1.43 1.99 11.10
N LEU A 5 -1.23 3.31 11.21
CA LEU A 5 -0.60 3.95 12.35
C LEU A 5 0.77 3.34 12.71
N ASP A 6 1.46 2.83 11.72
CA ASP A 6 2.82 2.26 11.88
C ASP A 6 2.90 1.30 13.09
N ALA A 7 1.88 0.42 13.20
CA ALA A 7 1.76 -0.48 14.34
C ALA A 7 3.04 -1.35 14.52
N PRO A 8 3.34 -1.79 15.73
CA PRO A 8 2.51 -1.74 16.94
C PRO A 8 2.56 -0.42 17.72
N GLY A 9 3.32 0.57 17.27
CA GLY A 9 3.50 1.84 17.98
C GLY A 9 2.26 2.75 17.96
N LEU A 10 1.35 2.52 17.01
CA LEU A 10 0.11 3.28 16.80
C LEU A 10 0.34 4.79 16.62
N MET A 11 1.37 5.14 15.89
CA MET A 11 1.70 6.52 15.53
C MET A 11 1.99 6.60 14.04
N SER A 12 1.33 7.51 13.35
CA SER A 12 1.60 7.77 11.94
C SER A 12 3.05 8.24 11.71
N PRO A 13 3.67 7.88 10.57
CA PRO A 13 4.96 8.42 10.18
C PRO A 13 4.98 9.96 10.26
N ASN A 14 6.05 10.52 10.82
CA ASN A 14 6.18 11.96 11.05
C ASN A 14 4.99 12.63 11.80
N SER A 15 4.17 11.86 12.49
CA SER A 15 2.93 12.30 13.15
C SER A 15 1.90 12.92 12.17
N ASP A 16 1.99 12.60 10.87
CA ASP A 16 1.04 13.04 9.85
C ASP A 16 0.26 11.86 9.27
N PRO A 17 -1.02 11.68 9.63
CA PRO A 17 -1.82 10.57 9.13
C PRO A 17 -2.07 10.64 7.62
N ARG A 18 -1.89 11.79 6.99
CA ARG A 18 -2.12 11.97 5.55
C ARG A 18 -1.07 11.28 4.67
N VAL A 19 0.09 10.95 5.24
CA VAL A 19 1.17 10.22 4.56
C VAL A 19 1.34 8.80 5.11
N ASP A 20 0.55 8.40 6.08
CA ASP A 20 0.49 7.06 6.67
C ASP A 20 -0.19 6.10 5.68
N ILE A 21 0.57 5.19 5.11
CA ILE A 21 0.10 4.18 4.17
C ILE A 21 -0.57 3.05 4.96
N THR A 22 -1.86 2.87 4.72
CA THR A 22 -2.59 1.75 5.33
C THR A 22 -2.44 0.48 4.51
N ASP A 23 -2.64 0.59 3.20
CA ASP A 23 -2.65 -0.55 2.29
C ASP A 23 -2.31 -0.15 0.86
N HIS A 24 -1.76 -1.12 0.11
CA HIS A 24 -1.81 -1.04 -1.34
C HIS A 24 -2.28 -2.36 -1.96
N TYR A 25 -2.90 -2.25 -3.13
CA TYR A 25 -3.44 -3.37 -3.88
C TYR A 25 -3.04 -3.24 -5.35
N ALA A 26 -2.76 -4.39 -5.97
CA ALA A 26 -2.51 -4.50 -7.39
C ALA A 26 -3.12 -5.81 -7.90
N PHE A 27 -4.09 -5.70 -8.83
CA PHE A 27 -4.77 -6.86 -9.36
C PHE A 27 -5.30 -6.64 -10.77
N GLN A 28 -5.45 -7.74 -11.51
CA GLN A 28 -6.07 -7.73 -12.82
C GLN A 28 -7.53 -7.27 -12.70
N LYS A 29 -7.94 -6.34 -13.56
CA LYS A 29 -9.31 -5.83 -13.53
C LYS A 29 -10.31 -6.95 -13.80
N PRO A 30 -11.34 -7.14 -12.96
CA PRO A 30 -12.40 -8.09 -13.22
C PRO A 30 -13.07 -7.86 -14.59
N GLY A 31 -13.11 -8.91 -15.41
CA GLY A 31 -13.74 -8.88 -16.74
C GLY A 31 -12.96 -8.14 -17.84
N ASP A 32 -11.72 -7.73 -17.61
CA ASP A 32 -10.86 -7.04 -18.59
C ASP A 32 -9.39 -7.31 -18.26
N ASP A 33 -8.82 -8.35 -18.86
CA ASP A 33 -7.46 -8.84 -18.58
C ASP A 33 -6.34 -7.97 -19.18
N ASP A 34 -6.68 -6.98 -20.00
CA ASP A 34 -5.75 -5.98 -20.52
C ASP A 34 -5.52 -4.80 -19.55
N LYS A 35 -6.16 -4.82 -18.37
CA LYS A 35 -6.13 -3.74 -17.39
C LYS A 35 -5.70 -4.22 -16.01
N THR A 36 -4.95 -3.35 -15.35
CA THR A 36 -4.58 -3.49 -13.93
C THR A 36 -5.24 -2.39 -13.10
N ILE A 37 -5.68 -2.77 -11.91
CA ILE A 37 -6.15 -1.86 -10.87
C ILE A 37 -5.01 -1.71 -9.84
N LEU A 38 -4.64 -0.46 -9.59
CA LEU A 38 -3.70 -0.07 -8.55
C LEU A 38 -4.44 0.78 -7.52
N ILE A 39 -4.33 0.43 -6.25
CA ILE A 39 -4.94 1.18 -5.15
C ILE A 39 -3.88 1.46 -4.09
N LEU A 40 -3.84 2.69 -3.63
CA LEU A 40 -3.04 3.14 -2.48
C LEU A 40 -3.98 3.81 -1.49
N ASN A 41 -4.03 3.29 -0.29
CA ASN A 41 -4.83 3.85 0.81
C ASN A 41 -3.92 4.51 1.84
N VAL A 42 -4.36 5.65 2.34
CA VAL A 42 -3.68 6.45 3.36
C VAL A 42 -4.69 7.01 4.37
N ASN A 43 -4.20 7.65 5.41
CA ASN A 43 -5.01 8.30 6.45
C ASN A 43 -5.89 7.29 7.19
N PRO A 44 -5.28 6.44 8.02
CA PRO A 44 -6.03 5.47 8.83
C PRO A 44 -7.06 6.18 9.71
N LEU A 45 -8.21 5.52 9.92
CA LEU A 45 -9.33 6.07 10.71
C LEU A 45 -9.90 7.39 10.15
N ALA A 46 -9.77 7.63 8.83
CA ALA A 46 -10.36 8.80 8.19
C ALA A 46 -11.88 8.93 8.51
N PRO A 47 -12.43 10.12 8.62
CA PRO A 47 -11.79 11.44 8.58
C PRO A 47 -11.33 11.95 9.96
N THR A 48 -11.26 11.08 10.97
CA THR A 48 -11.02 11.47 12.37
C THR A 48 -9.64 12.10 12.57
N LEU A 49 -8.60 11.56 11.93
CA LEU A 49 -7.23 12.04 12.09
C LEU A 49 -6.91 13.18 11.12
N ALA A 50 -7.39 13.10 9.87
CA ALA A 50 -7.26 14.16 8.88
C ALA A 50 -8.44 14.13 7.90
N THR A 51 -8.77 15.29 7.33
CA THR A 51 -9.94 15.50 6.47
C THR A 51 -9.59 15.79 5.01
N THR A 52 -8.30 15.86 4.67
CA THR A 52 -7.78 16.14 3.32
C THR A 52 -6.53 15.32 3.06
N PHE A 53 -6.17 15.12 1.79
CA PHE A 53 -4.82 14.68 1.43
C PHE A 53 -3.80 15.78 1.69
N GLU A 54 -2.54 15.43 1.91
CA GLU A 54 -1.45 16.40 2.10
C GLU A 54 -1.06 17.04 0.77
N PRO A 55 -1.24 18.37 0.60
CA PRO A 55 -0.90 19.03 -0.66
C PRO A 55 0.59 19.08 -0.96
N GLY A 56 1.44 19.01 0.08
CA GLY A 56 2.89 18.98 -0.07
C GLY A 56 3.49 17.60 -0.27
N ALA A 57 2.65 16.55 -0.33
CA ALA A 57 3.11 15.18 -0.47
C ALA A 57 3.03 14.68 -1.92
N ILE A 58 3.91 13.72 -2.23
CA ILE A 58 3.80 12.87 -3.40
C ILE A 58 3.45 11.46 -2.92
N TYR A 59 2.35 10.91 -3.46
CA TYR A 59 1.93 9.54 -3.28
C TYR A 59 2.40 8.75 -4.51
N GLU A 60 3.32 7.82 -4.33
CA GLU A 60 4.02 7.20 -5.45
C GLU A 60 3.80 5.70 -5.47
N ILE A 61 3.31 5.18 -6.60
CA ILE A 61 3.27 3.74 -6.89
C ILE A 61 4.45 3.44 -7.81
N LYS A 62 5.33 2.57 -7.39
CA LYS A 62 6.59 2.24 -8.04
C LYS A 62 6.50 0.87 -8.68
N VAL A 63 7.05 0.74 -9.88
CA VAL A 63 7.05 -0.50 -10.66
C VAL A 63 8.47 -0.83 -11.11
N ASP A 64 8.97 -1.95 -10.62
CA ASP A 64 10.21 -2.60 -11.05
C ASP A 64 9.86 -3.60 -12.16
N THR A 65 10.42 -3.42 -13.34
CA THR A 65 10.12 -4.22 -14.53
C THR A 65 11.20 -5.25 -14.85
N ASN A 66 12.31 -5.25 -14.14
CA ASN A 66 13.49 -6.07 -14.41
C ASN A 66 13.92 -6.94 -13.20
N GLY A 67 13.38 -6.71 -12.00
CA GLY A 67 13.63 -7.50 -10.79
C GLY A 67 14.88 -7.09 -10.01
N ASP A 68 15.35 -5.84 -10.19
CA ASP A 68 16.53 -5.34 -9.47
C ASP A 68 16.21 -4.50 -8.22
N ALA A 69 14.93 -4.41 -7.88
CA ALA A 69 14.37 -3.63 -6.79
C ALA A 69 14.60 -2.11 -6.93
N LEU A 70 14.73 -1.64 -8.17
CA LEU A 70 14.70 -0.23 -8.56
C LEU A 70 13.53 -0.02 -9.52
N ALA A 71 12.80 1.08 -9.38
CA ALA A 71 11.63 1.32 -10.22
C ALA A 71 12.00 2.01 -11.53
N GLU A 72 11.64 1.40 -12.67
CA GLU A 72 11.71 2.04 -13.98
C GLU A 72 10.50 2.89 -14.27
N ILE A 73 9.35 2.58 -13.64
CA ILE A 73 8.09 3.30 -13.86
C ILE A 73 7.53 3.73 -12.51
N ASN A 74 7.04 4.97 -12.45
CA ASN A 74 6.40 5.50 -11.25
C ASN A 74 5.09 6.20 -11.64
N PHE A 75 4.03 5.98 -10.87
CA PHE A 75 2.81 6.77 -10.91
C PHE A 75 2.82 7.71 -9.72
N ARG A 76 2.97 9.00 -9.96
CA ARG A 76 3.04 10.05 -8.95
C ARG A 76 1.74 10.79 -8.86
N VAL A 77 1.10 10.75 -7.71
CA VAL A 77 -0.14 11.47 -7.43
C VAL A 77 0.17 12.62 -6.49
N THR A 78 -0.29 13.80 -6.86
CA THR A 78 -0.20 15.03 -6.05
C THR A 78 -1.57 15.66 -5.90
N PHE A 79 -1.76 16.41 -4.83
CA PHE A 79 -3.02 17.08 -4.53
C PHE A 79 -2.83 18.58 -4.41
N SER A 80 -3.82 19.34 -4.87
CA SER A 80 -3.83 20.81 -4.71
C SER A 80 -4.07 21.20 -3.25
N GLN A 81 -3.72 22.44 -2.90
CA GLN A 81 -4.24 23.04 -1.67
C GLN A 81 -5.77 22.97 -1.67
N PRO A 82 -6.40 22.69 -0.50
CA PRO A 82 -7.85 22.68 -0.38
C PRO A 82 -8.40 24.11 -0.52
N VAL A 83 -9.37 24.28 -1.43
CA VAL A 83 -10.08 25.54 -1.63
C VAL A 83 -11.56 25.30 -1.39
N ASN A 84 -12.14 25.95 -0.40
CA ASN A 84 -13.52 25.72 0.05
C ASN A 84 -13.87 24.25 0.30
N GLY A 85 -12.93 23.49 0.89
CA GLY A 85 -13.09 22.07 1.19
C GLY A 85 -12.91 21.14 -0.03
N HIS A 86 -12.50 21.65 -1.18
CA HIS A 86 -12.27 20.86 -2.39
C HIS A 86 -10.77 20.77 -2.72
N GLN A 87 -10.32 19.60 -3.09
CA GLN A 87 -8.98 19.37 -3.65
C GLN A 87 -9.10 18.78 -5.06
N LYS A 88 -8.03 18.91 -5.81
CA LYS A 88 -7.85 18.29 -7.11
C LYS A 88 -6.59 17.45 -7.12
N ALA A 89 -6.63 16.32 -7.80
CA ALA A 89 -5.50 15.44 -7.98
C ALA A 89 -4.92 15.58 -9.39
N THR A 90 -3.60 15.38 -9.50
CA THR A 90 -2.87 15.22 -10.76
C THR A 90 -2.04 13.96 -10.69
N VAL A 91 -2.00 13.17 -11.76
CA VAL A 91 -1.22 11.94 -11.85
C VAL A 91 -0.23 12.04 -13.00
N HIS A 92 1.04 11.83 -12.70
CA HIS A 92 2.10 11.69 -13.70
C HIS A 92 2.57 10.24 -13.77
N ARG A 93 2.70 9.72 -14.99
CA ARG A 93 3.42 8.48 -15.26
C ARG A 93 4.85 8.82 -15.68
N VAL A 94 5.81 8.41 -14.88
CA VAL A 94 7.24 8.72 -15.08
C VAL A 94 7.96 7.43 -15.48
N VAL A 95 8.72 7.46 -16.56
CA VAL A 95 9.59 6.36 -17.00
C VAL A 95 11.04 6.84 -16.90
N GLY A 96 11.86 6.13 -16.11
CA GLY A 96 13.23 6.54 -15.83
C GLY A 96 13.31 7.83 -15.02
N GLN A 97 14.15 8.77 -15.48
CA GLN A 97 14.37 10.08 -14.84
C GLN A 97 13.52 11.16 -15.53
N GLY A 98 12.99 12.12 -14.78
CA GLY A 98 12.29 13.29 -15.31
C GLY A 98 10.88 13.51 -14.77
N ASN A 99 10.15 14.47 -15.37
CA ASN A 99 8.84 14.90 -14.89
C ASN A 99 7.69 13.97 -15.30
N GLY A 100 7.90 13.14 -16.34
CA GLY A 100 6.90 12.19 -16.82
C GLY A 100 5.79 12.81 -17.67
N GLU A 101 4.83 11.94 -18.04
CA GLU A 101 3.62 12.27 -18.77
C GLU A 101 2.47 12.52 -17.79
N THR A 102 1.74 13.61 -17.92
CA THR A 102 0.49 13.83 -17.17
C THR A 102 -0.60 12.93 -17.74
N ILE A 103 -0.98 11.89 -17.01
CA ILE A 103 -2.04 10.97 -17.42
C ILE A 103 -3.42 11.33 -16.86
N ILE A 104 -3.47 12.04 -15.74
CA ILE A 104 -4.70 12.63 -15.17
C ILE A 104 -4.39 14.04 -14.70
N GLU A 105 -5.28 14.99 -14.97
CA GLU A 105 -5.13 16.39 -14.57
C GLU A 105 -6.41 16.92 -13.95
N GLY A 106 -6.27 17.57 -12.79
CA GLY A 106 -7.35 18.30 -12.13
C GLY A 106 -8.54 17.45 -11.70
N ALA A 107 -8.34 16.16 -11.45
CA ALA A 107 -9.38 15.23 -11.01
C ALA A 107 -9.95 15.67 -9.65
N PRO A 108 -11.27 15.76 -9.46
CA PRO A 108 -11.86 16.11 -8.18
C PRO A 108 -11.62 15.00 -7.15
N VAL A 109 -11.43 15.41 -5.89
CA VAL A 109 -11.35 14.51 -4.75
C VAL A 109 -12.72 14.45 -4.08
N ASN A 110 -13.21 13.25 -3.79
CA ASN A 110 -14.52 13.04 -3.15
C ASN A 110 -14.32 12.81 -1.64
N PHE A 111 -14.74 13.77 -0.81
CA PHE A 111 -14.71 13.66 0.67
C PHE A 111 -16.06 13.24 1.28
N ASP A 112 -16.96 12.72 0.46
CA ASP A 112 -18.23 12.13 0.81
C ASP A 112 -18.39 10.74 0.18
N SER A 113 -19.58 10.17 0.19
CA SER A 113 -19.87 8.89 -0.44
C SER A 113 -19.95 8.93 -1.97
N SER A 114 -19.82 10.10 -2.60
CA SER A 114 -19.90 10.22 -4.05
C SER A 114 -18.71 9.58 -4.76
N ILE A 115 -18.90 9.20 -6.03
CA ILE A 115 -17.86 8.63 -6.87
C ILE A 115 -17.78 9.42 -8.16
N THR A 116 -16.75 10.26 -8.27
CA THR A 116 -16.45 10.97 -9.51
C THR A 116 -15.21 10.36 -10.17
N ILE A 117 -15.40 9.65 -11.28
CA ILE A 117 -14.32 9.01 -12.01
C ILE A 117 -13.80 9.94 -13.10
N THR A 118 -12.54 10.34 -13.01
CA THR A 118 -11.84 11.04 -14.08
C THR A 118 -11.26 10.05 -15.06
N ARG A 119 -11.41 10.33 -16.37
CA ARG A 119 -10.94 9.47 -17.47
C ARG A 119 -10.04 10.26 -18.40
N ASN A 120 -8.94 9.65 -18.83
CA ASN A 120 -8.11 10.19 -19.90
C ASN A 120 -7.53 9.02 -20.72
N GLY A 121 -7.99 8.88 -21.98
CA GLY A 121 -7.63 7.74 -22.81
C GLY A 121 -7.91 6.39 -22.10
N PRO A 122 -6.89 5.53 -21.93
CA PRO A 122 -7.06 4.22 -21.31
C PRO A 122 -7.07 4.26 -19.77
N TYR A 123 -6.81 5.42 -19.17
CA TYR A 123 -6.69 5.59 -17.73
C TYR A 123 -8.01 5.98 -17.08
N LYS A 124 -8.26 5.47 -15.87
CA LYS A 124 -9.29 5.98 -14.96
C LYS A 124 -8.67 6.27 -13.62
N PHE A 125 -9.18 7.28 -12.96
CA PHE A 125 -8.71 7.74 -11.66
C PHE A 125 -9.87 8.08 -10.75
N TYR A 126 -9.69 7.75 -9.48
CA TYR A 126 -10.52 8.15 -8.37
C TYR A 126 -9.65 8.48 -7.16
N ALA A 127 -9.98 9.51 -6.42
CA ALA A 127 -9.44 9.74 -5.08
C ALA A 127 -10.55 10.22 -4.15
N GLY A 128 -10.55 9.73 -2.91
CA GLY A 128 -11.53 10.15 -1.94
C GLY A 128 -11.69 9.23 -0.74
N PHE A 129 -12.72 9.51 0.02
CA PHE A 129 -13.11 8.85 1.25
C PHE A 129 -13.81 7.53 0.97
N ARG A 130 -13.32 6.41 1.52
CA ARG A 130 -13.83 5.05 1.28
C ARG A 130 -13.78 4.21 2.56
N SER A 131 -14.58 3.11 2.60
CA SER A 131 -14.42 2.09 3.62
C SER A 131 -13.01 1.52 3.56
N ASP A 132 -12.46 1.19 4.71
CA ASP A 132 -11.18 0.49 4.78
C ASP A 132 -11.36 -0.94 4.26
N PRO A 133 -10.69 -1.35 3.17
CA PRO A 133 -10.86 -2.70 2.65
C PRO A 133 -10.08 -3.77 3.42
N PHE A 134 -9.23 -3.38 4.35
CA PHE A 134 -8.45 -4.29 5.17
C PHE A 134 -9.31 -4.94 6.24
N PHE A 135 -9.02 -6.18 6.61
CA PHE A 135 -9.70 -6.93 7.65
C PHE A 135 -8.68 -7.70 8.49
N PHE A 136 -8.82 -7.64 9.82
CA PHE A 136 -7.89 -8.25 10.78
C PHE A 136 -8.36 -8.15 12.22
N ASP A 137 -8.14 -9.20 13.02
CA ASP A 137 -8.27 -9.14 14.48
C ASP A 137 -7.01 -8.49 15.11
N LEU A 138 -6.90 -7.16 14.95
CA LEU A 138 -5.80 -6.37 15.51
C LEU A 138 -5.68 -6.53 17.02
N VAL A 139 -6.79 -6.56 17.73
CA VAL A 139 -6.78 -6.65 19.19
C VAL A 139 -6.21 -7.99 19.63
N GLY A 140 -6.60 -9.08 18.98
CA GLY A 140 -6.04 -10.41 19.24
C GLY A 140 -4.54 -10.48 18.96
N PHE A 141 -4.09 -9.84 17.88
CA PHE A 141 -2.66 -9.73 17.55
C PHE A 141 -1.88 -8.99 18.65
N LEU A 142 -2.31 -7.80 19.07
CA LEU A 142 -1.65 -7.02 20.12
C LEU A 142 -1.64 -7.72 21.49
N HIS A 143 -2.55 -8.66 21.72
CA HIS A 143 -2.58 -9.49 22.91
C HIS A 143 -1.80 -10.82 22.77
N GLY A 144 -0.84 -10.87 21.85
CA GLY A 144 0.03 -12.05 21.66
C GLY A 144 -0.68 -13.19 20.92
N PHE A 145 -1.30 -12.88 19.79
CA PHE A 145 -2.02 -13.83 18.90
C PHE A 145 -3.23 -14.50 19.56
N LYS A 146 -3.90 -13.81 20.48
CA LYS A 146 -5.14 -14.30 21.12
C LYS A 146 -6.33 -13.87 20.27
N PHE A 147 -6.43 -14.43 19.07
CA PHE A 147 -7.46 -14.11 18.12
C PHE A 147 -8.86 -14.54 18.58
N THR A 148 -9.83 -13.70 18.30
CA THR A 148 -11.25 -13.88 18.64
C THR A 148 -12.15 -13.84 17.40
N GLY A 149 -11.59 -13.49 16.25
CA GLY A 149 -12.34 -13.26 15.01
C GLY A 149 -13.07 -11.92 15.00
N SER A 150 -12.64 -10.98 15.84
CA SER A 150 -13.23 -9.63 15.89
C SER A 150 -12.45 -8.69 14.97
N ASP A 151 -13.03 -8.39 13.82
CA ASP A 151 -12.42 -7.47 12.87
C ASP A 151 -12.43 -6.05 13.40
N PHE A 152 -11.22 -5.47 13.53
CA PHE A 152 -11.06 -4.09 13.98
C PHE A 152 -11.44 -3.08 12.89
N PHE A 153 -11.36 -3.46 11.61
CA PHE A 153 -11.47 -2.55 10.48
C PHE A 153 -12.87 -2.51 9.84
N ILE A 154 -13.78 -3.37 10.29
CA ILE A 154 -15.11 -3.56 9.70
C ILE A 154 -15.95 -2.28 9.53
N ASP A 155 -15.71 -1.27 10.35
CA ASP A 155 -16.42 0.00 10.36
C ASP A 155 -15.46 1.22 10.19
N LYS A 156 -14.23 0.97 9.75
CA LYS A 156 -13.22 2.02 9.57
C LYS A 156 -13.22 2.53 8.13
N ASN A 157 -12.59 3.67 7.96
CA ASN A 157 -12.45 4.34 6.68
C ASN A 157 -11.02 4.82 6.46
N VAL A 158 -10.69 5.00 5.18
CA VAL A 158 -9.40 5.51 4.70
C VAL A 158 -9.62 6.54 3.60
N PHE A 159 -8.57 7.24 3.20
CA PHE A 159 -8.53 7.92 1.92
C PHE A 159 -7.89 7.01 0.88
N SER A 160 -8.65 6.75 -0.18
CA SER A 160 -8.25 5.83 -1.25
C SER A 160 -7.87 6.59 -2.51
N ILE A 161 -6.77 6.18 -3.13
CA ILE A 161 -6.30 6.58 -4.45
C ILE A 161 -6.40 5.34 -5.33
N ALA A 162 -7.29 5.34 -6.31
CA ALA A 162 -7.47 4.21 -7.23
C ALA A 162 -7.14 4.63 -8.66
N LEU A 163 -6.36 3.81 -9.36
CA LEU A 163 -5.92 4.02 -10.74
C LEU A 163 -6.15 2.75 -11.55
N GLU A 164 -6.92 2.84 -12.65
CA GLU A 164 -7.02 1.80 -13.67
C GLU A 164 -6.03 2.14 -14.80
N VAL A 165 -5.11 1.22 -15.08
CA VAL A 165 -4.09 1.40 -16.12
C VAL A 165 -4.12 0.25 -17.13
N PRO A 166 -3.78 0.48 -18.41
CA PRO A 166 -3.54 -0.62 -19.33
C PRO A 166 -2.25 -1.36 -18.92
N ASN A 167 -2.21 -2.68 -19.07
CA ASN A 167 -1.08 -3.49 -18.62
C ASN A 167 0.27 -3.02 -19.19
N HIS A 168 0.31 -2.59 -20.45
CA HIS A 168 1.54 -2.05 -21.06
C HIS A 168 2.07 -0.77 -20.38
N ALA A 169 1.24 -0.07 -19.59
CA ALA A 169 1.70 1.08 -18.81
C ALA A 169 2.58 0.66 -17.63
N LEU A 170 2.55 -0.62 -17.22
CA LEU A 170 3.43 -1.22 -16.22
C LEU A 170 4.73 -1.77 -16.80
N GLY A 171 4.93 -1.67 -18.12
CA GLY A 171 6.07 -2.21 -18.84
C GLY A 171 5.71 -3.38 -19.75
N ASN A 172 6.71 -3.90 -20.48
CA ASN A 172 6.51 -5.00 -21.44
C ASN A 172 6.70 -6.39 -20.81
N ASN A 173 7.32 -6.47 -19.63
CA ASN A 173 7.45 -7.71 -18.89
C ASN A 173 6.19 -7.87 -18.02
N PRO A 174 5.45 -8.99 -18.15
CA PRO A 174 4.26 -9.19 -17.32
C PRO A 174 4.58 -9.42 -15.84
N ASN A 175 5.79 -9.84 -15.52
CA ASN A 175 6.25 -10.02 -14.16
C ASN A 175 6.89 -8.72 -13.67
N VAL A 176 6.22 -8.03 -12.76
CA VAL A 176 6.68 -6.76 -12.19
C VAL A 176 6.70 -6.83 -10.67
N GLY A 177 7.53 -6.01 -10.07
CA GLY A 177 7.52 -5.73 -8.64
C GLY A 177 6.80 -4.40 -8.38
N ILE A 178 5.92 -4.34 -7.39
CA ILE A 178 5.18 -3.12 -7.07
C ILE A 178 5.36 -2.81 -5.59
N TRP A 179 5.65 -1.56 -5.29
CA TRP A 179 5.57 -1.02 -3.93
C TRP A 179 5.11 0.44 -3.98
N VAL A 180 4.74 0.95 -2.85
CA VAL A 180 4.24 2.33 -2.70
C VAL A 180 5.08 3.08 -1.69
N ARG A 181 5.10 4.39 -1.80
CA ARG A 181 5.68 5.27 -0.79
C ARG A 181 5.01 6.64 -0.78
N THR A 182 5.19 7.34 0.32
CA THR A 182 4.85 8.75 0.47
C THR A 182 6.10 9.57 0.72
N LEU A 183 6.12 10.79 0.19
CA LEU A 183 7.23 11.72 0.29
C LEU A 183 6.68 13.10 0.61
N GLN A 184 7.36 13.83 1.48
CA GLN A 184 7.07 15.24 1.75
C GLN A 184 8.33 16.11 1.54
N ALA A 185 8.12 17.39 1.23
CA ALA A 185 9.22 18.35 1.17
C ALA A 185 9.71 18.70 2.59
N THR A 186 11.01 18.75 2.79
CA THR A 186 11.61 19.27 4.02
C THR A 186 11.75 20.79 3.94
N GLY A 187 10.78 21.54 4.48
CA GLY A 187 10.89 23.00 4.63
C GLY A 187 9.90 23.83 3.84
N ASP A 188 9.87 25.11 4.12
CA ASP A 188 8.93 26.08 3.55
C ASP A 188 9.17 26.34 2.04
N ALA A 189 8.16 26.07 1.27
CA ALA A 189 7.63 26.82 0.13
C ALA A 189 8.30 26.79 -1.26
N ASP A 190 9.51 26.33 -1.49
CA ASP A 190 10.05 26.21 -2.85
C ASP A 190 10.39 24.76 -3.18
N PHE A 191 9.43 24.09 -3.83
CA PHE A 191 9.52 22.68 -4.21
C PHE A 191 10.68 22.43 -5.18
N ASP A 192 11.87 22.14 -4.67
CA ASP A 192 12.90 21.45 -5.43
C ASP A 192 12.75 19.94 -5.19
N ALA A 193 12.61 19.15 -6.27
CA ALA A 193 12.48 17.69 -6.20
C ALA A 193 13.65 16.98 -5.49
N ASN A 194 14.70 17.72 -5.13
CA ASN A 194 15.86 17.23 -4.38
C ASN A 194 15.68 17.28 -2.85
N ASP A 195 14.65 17.97 -2.35
CA ASP A 195 14.40 18.15 -0.92
C ASP A 195 13.27 17.24 -0.38
N LEU A 196 12.90 16.22 -1.13
CA LEU A 196 11.87 15.26 -0.71
C LEU A 196 12.45 14.21 0.22
N VAL A 197 11.81 14.03 1.38
CA VAL A 197 12.08 12.95 2.32
C VAL A 197 10.96 11.92 2.23
N GLN A 198 11.33 10.65 2.24
CA GLN A 198 10.37 9.55 2.31
C GLN A 198 9.83 9.46 3.73
N ASP A 199 8.52 9.45 3.86
CA ASP A 199 7.82 9.31 5.14
C ASP A 199 7.50 7.85 5.42
N ASP A 200 6.97 7.16 4.41
CA ASP A 200 6.48 5.80 4.54
C ASP A 200 6.69 5.00 3.25
N GLN A 201 6.71 3.67 3.37
CA GLN A 201 6.72 2.77 2.24
C GLN A 201 6.13 1.40 2.59
N MET A 202 5.57 0.73 1.57
CA MET A 202 4.97 -0.58 1.70
C MET A 202 5.07 -1.38 0.40
N GLY A 203 5.53 -2.61 0.49
CA GLY A 203 5.41 -3.60 -0.57
C GLY A 203 4.32 -4.60 -0.26
N ARG A 204 4.54 -5.47 0.70
CA ARG A 204 3.58 -6.48 1.17
C ARG A 204 2.95 -6.07 2.49
N PRO A 205 1.69 -6.46 2.73
CA PRO A 205 1.05 -6.16 4.01
C PRO A 205 1.79 -6.83 5.19
N ALA A 206 1.78 -6.16 6.33
CA ALA A 206 2.27 -6.61 7.62
C ALA A 206 3.80 -6.84 7.76
N ILE A 207 4.61 -6.63 6.74
CA ILE A 207 6.07 -6.86 6.81
C ILE A 207 6.70 -6.00 7.91
N ASN A 208 6.56 -4.69 7.81
CA ASN A 208 7.14 -3.76 8.77
C ASN A 208 6.56 -3.96 10.19
N THR A 209 5.27 -4.29 10.27
CA THR A 209 4.56 -4.52 11.54
C THR A 209 5.03 -5.77 12.27
N VAL A 210 5.30 -6.86 11.56
CA VAL A 210 5.67 -8.15 12.16
C VAL A 210 7.14 -8.20 12.53
N PHE A 211 8.02 -7.67 11.68
CA PHE A 211 9.46 -7.86 11.80
C PHE A 211 10.21 -6.69 12.43
N ASN A 212 9.67 -5.48 12.37
CA ASN A 212 10.36 -4.28 12.83
C ASN A 212 9.59 -3.59 13.98
N HIS A 213 10.32 -3.09 14.96
CA HIS A 213 9.75 -2.43 16.12
C HIS A 213 10.51 -1.14 16.46
N SER A 214 9.82 -0.17 17.06
CA SER A 214 10.41 1.10 17.50
C SER A 214 11.17 1.80 16.36
N ASN A 215 12.41 2.17 16.57
CA ASN A 215 13.24 2.89 15.59
C ASN A 215 13.51 2.08 14.30
N ASP A 216 13.46 0.75 14.37
CA ASP A 216 13.71 -0.10 13.20
C ASP A 216 12.60 0.05 12.16
N LYS A 217 11.36 0.34 12.58
CA LYS A 217 10.25 0.66 11.66
C LYS A 217 10.56 1.89 10.83
N VAL A 218 10.94 3.00 11.47
CA VAL A 218 11.30 4.24 10.78
C VAL A 218 12.50 4.02 9.86
N THR A 219 13.49 3.24 10.32
CA THR A 219 14.67 2.91 9.50
C THR A 219 14.25 2.08 8.28
N PHE A 220 13.34 1.13 8.44
CA PHE A 220 12.83 0.31 7.36
C PHE A 220 12.04 1.15 6.34
N ASN A 221 11.12 2.02 6.81
CA ASN A 221 10.36 2.93 5.98
C ASN A 221 11.25 3.86 5.13
N ASN A 222 12.43 4.21 5.63
CA ASN A 222 13.40 5.04 4.91
C ASN A 222 14.43 4.25 4.09
N THR A 223 14.38 2.90 4.13
CA THR A 223 15.36 2.06 3.43
C THR A 223 14.83 1.63 2.06
N PRO A 224 15.51 1.98 0.95
CA PRO A 224 15.12 1.51 -0.37
C PRO A 224 15.05 -0.02 -0.43
N PRO A 225 14.07 -0.62 -1.12
CA PRO A 225 13.91 -2.07 -1.20
C PRO A 225 15.19 -2.82 -1.57
N SER A 226 15.98 -2.29 -2.51
CA SER A 226 17.26 -2.89 -2.93
C SER A 226 18.31 -3.04 -1.81
N LYS A 227 18.13 -2.38 -0.66
CA LYS A 227 19.04 -2.46 0.49
C LYS A 227 18.46 -3.23 1.69
N GLN A 228 17.15 -3.52 1.68
CA GLN A 228 16.46 -4.11 2.83
C GLN A 228 17.01 -5.48 3.21
N ARG A 229 17.28 -6.37 2.23
CA ARG A 229 17.83 -7.71 2.53
C ARG A 229 19.18 -7.64 3.27
N ALA A 230 20.04 -6.72 2.89
CA ALA A 230 21.36 -6.58 3.52
C ALA A 230 21.28 -5.98 4.93
N LEU A 231 20.31 -5.12 5.20
CA LEU A 231 20.20 -4.41 6.49
C LEU A 231 19.32 -5.15 7.50
N PHE A 232 18.28 -5.84 7.05
CA PHE A 232 17.25 -6.43 7.92
C PHE A 232 17.18 -7.96 7.85
N GLY A 233 17.92 -8.59 6.94
CA GLY A 233 17.82 -10.04 6.72
C GLY A 233 18.08 -10.85 7.99
N GLU A 234 19.10 -10.53 8.77
CA GLU A 234 19.42 -11.23 10.03
C GLU A 234 18.29 -11.09 11.06
N SER A 235 17.67 -9.92 11.17
CA SER A 235 16.53 -9.70 12.08
C SER A 235 15.33 -10.54 11.68
N PHE A 236 15.03 -10.60 10.36
CA PHE A 236 13.94 -11.42 9.82
C PHE A 236 14.18 -12.93 10.08
N GLU A 237 15.39 -13.41 9.78
CA GLU A 237 15.76 -14.80 10.05
C GLU A 237 15.63 -15.14 11.55
N ASN A 238 16.08 -14.26 12.43
CA ASN A 238 15.98 -14.48 13.88
C ASN A 238 14.51 -14.55 14.34
N THR A 239 13.65 -13.70 13.78
CA THR A 239 12.20 -13.75 14.05
C THR A 239 11.62 -15.08 13.59
N LEU A 240 11.91 -15.53 12.37
CA LEU A 240 11.44 -16.82 11.83
C LEU A 240 11.95 -18.02 12.67
N LYS A 241 13.22 -18.00 13.07
CA LYS A 241 13.82 -19.03 13.94
C LYS A 241 13.13 -19.09 15.30
N SER A 242 12.64 -17.96 15.82
CA SER A 242 11.88 -17.95 17.08
C SER A 242 10.56 -18.73 16.99
N PHE A 243 10.02 -18.88 15.76
CA PHE A 243 8.87 -19.72 15.46
C PHE A 243 9.22 -21.15 15.03
N GLY A 244 10.48 -21.55 15.17
CA GLY A 244 10.93 -22.93 14.98
C GLY A 244 11.44 -23.28 13.59
N TYR A 245 11.69 -22.31 12.72
CA TYR A 245 12.40 -22.54 11.46
C TYR A 245 13.89 -22.84 11.72
N ASP A 246 14.47 -23.74 10.93
CA ASP A 246 15.93 -23.88 10.84
C ASP A 246 16.55 -22.75 9.99
N ASP A 247 17.88 -22.67 9.99
CA ASP A 247 18.63 -21.63 9.30
C ASP A 247 18.33 -21.58 7.80
N ALA A 248 18.23 -22.74 7.14
CA ALA A 248 18.02 -22.79 5.69
C ALA A 248 16.61 -22.33 5.30
N HIS A 249 15.59 -22.73 6.06
CA HIS A 249 14.21 -22.31 5.81
C HIS A 249 14.02 -20.83 6.19
N ALA A 250 14.62 -20.36 7.29
CA ALA A 250 14.55 -18.94 7.67
C ALA A 250 15.18 -18.05 6.60
N ASP A 251 16.36 -18.41 6.06
CA ASP A 251 16.98 -17.68 4.93
C ASP A 251 16.10 -17.69 3.68
N ALA A 252 15.56 -18.85 3.30
CA ALA A 252 14.71 -18.98 2.12
C ALA A 252 13.45 -18.12 2.22
N ILE A 253 12.78 -18.08 3.39
CA ILE A 253 11.59 -17.26 3.62
C ILE A 253 11.96 -15.77 3.64
N THR A 254 13.07 -15.41 4.28
CA THR A 254 13.56 -14.05 4.28
C THR A 254 13.83 -13.54 2.86
N ASN A 255 14.35 -14.39 1.96
CA ASN A 255 14.55 -14.06 0.55
C ASN A 255 13.23 -13.93 -0.26
N ILE A 256 12.12 -14.48 0.24
CA ILE A 256 10.78 -14.21 -0.31
C ILE A 256 10.24 -12.87 0.19
N LEU A 257 10.46 -12.56 1.48
CA LEU A 257 9.91 -11.39 2.14
C LEU A 257 10.70 -10.10 1.84
N LEU A 258 12.00 -10.21 1.62
CA LEU A 258 12.90 -9.09 1.34
C LEU A 258 13.57 -9.25 -0.04
N PRO A 259 13.55 -8.22 -0.87
CA PRO A 259 12.99 -6.89 -0.62
C PRO A 259 11.48 -6.91 -0.44
N ASP A 260 10.94 -5.96 0.37
CA ASP A 260 9.51 -5.77 0.53
C ASP A 260 8.90 -5.14 -0.73
N ILE A 261 8.56 -6.00 -1.66
CA ILE A 261 7.98 -5.69 -2.98
C ILE A 261 6.87 -6.70 -3.25
N LEU A 262 5.69 -6.22 -3.58
CA LEU A 262 4.58 -7.07 -4.04
C LEU A 262 4.86 -7.55 -5.46
N THR A 263 5.10 -8.84 -5.62
CA THR A 263 5.27 -9.46 -6.94
C THR A 263 3.93 -9.56 -7.66
N TYR A 264 3.89 -9.19 -8.94
CA TYR A 264 2.67 -9.18 -9.72
C TYR A 264 2.92 -9.59 -11.17
N ASN A 265 2.20 -10.59 -11.65
CA ASN A 265 2.10 -10.94 -13.06
C ASN A 265 0.75 -10.49 -13.58
N TYR A 266 0.70 -9.45 -14.41
CA TYR A 266 -0.55 -8.86 -14.88
C TYR A 266 -1.31 -9.73 -15.89
N ASN A 267 -0.71 -10.83 -16.38
CA ASN A 267 -1.41 -11.83 -17.19
C ASN A 267 -2.10 -12.93 -16.34
N SER A 268 -2.10 -12.77 -15.01
CA SER A 268 -2.68 -13.74 -14.10
C SER A 268 -3.67 -13.07 -13.15
N SER A 269 -4.84 -13.67 -13.01
CA SER A 269 -5.86 -13.25 -12.05
C SER A 269 -5.72 -13.96 -10.69
N ALA A 270 -4.63 -14.69 -10.44
CA ALA A 270 -4.34 -15.25 -9.13
C ALA A 270 -4.29 -14.13 -8.07
N GLY A 271 -4.64 -14.44 -6.83
CA GLY A 271 -4.49 -13.53 -5.71
C GLY A 271 -3.09 -13.59 -5.09
N PHE A 272 -2.95 -13.04 -3.90
CA PHE A 272 -1.73 -13.00 -3.11
C PHE A 272 -1.09 -14.42 -3.00
N LEU A 273 0.17 -14.60 -3.33
CA LEU A 273 1.29 -13.68 -3.55
C LEU A 273 1.46 -13.14 -5.01
N ASN A 274 0.50 -13.29 -5.89
CA ASN A 274 0.51 -12.65 -7.21
C ASN A 274 -0.37 -11.40 -7.20
N GLY A 275 0.21 -10.26 -6.88
CA GLY A 275 -0.54 -9.06 -6.57
C GLY A 275 -1.35 -9.23 -5.28
N ARG A 276 -2.33 -8.35 -5.11
CA ARG A 276 -3.24 -8.38 -3.96
C ARG A 276 -4.60 -7.85 -4.39
N LYS A 277 -5.64 -8.68 -4.26
CA LYS A 277 -7.04 -8.26 -4.39
C LYS A 277 -7.56 -7.75 -3.05
N LEU A 278 -8.67 -7.01 -3.09
CA LEU A 278 -9.33 -6.54 -1.86
C LEU A 278 -9.82 -7.69 -0.97
N THR A 279 -10.15 -8.83 -1.59
CA THR A 279 -10.67 -10.03 -0.91
C THR A 279 -9.59 -11.03 -0.47
N ASP A 280 -8.31 -10.77 -0.76
CA ASP A 280 -7.25 -11.70 -0.39
C ASP A 280 -6.97 -11.66 1.10
N ASP A 281 -7.06 -12.82 1.75
CA ASP A 281 -6.73 -12.98 3.16
C ASP A 281 -5.21 -13.05 3.34
N VAL A 282 -4.61 -11.86 3.29
CA VAL A 282 -3.15 -11.72 3.36
C VAL A 282 -2.61 -11.98 4.77
N ILE A 283 -3.46 -11.82 5.78
CA ILE A 283 -3.08 -12.03 7.18
C ILE A 283 -2.98 -13.53 7.48
N ASP A 284 -3.97 -14.32 7.12
CA ASP A 284 -3.94 -15.78 7.33
C ASP A 284 -2.74 -16.40 6.59
N ILE A 285 -2.46 -15.98 5.35
CA ILE A 285 -1.31 -16.43 4.58
C ILE A 285 0.00 -16.03 5.27
N SER A 286 0.11 -14.79 5.74
CA SER A 286 1.32 -14.28 6.41
C SER A 286 1.53 -14.93 7.78
N LEU A 287 0.48 -15.11 8.58
CA LEU A 287 0.54 -15.81 9.86
C LEU A 287 1.04 -17.24 9.66
N ALA A 288 0.46 -17.99 8.72
CA ALA A 288 0.89 -19.36 8.43
C ALA A 288 2.37 -19.41 8.02
N LEU A 289 2.81 -18.48 7.18
CA LEU A 289 4.20 -18.41 6.72
C LEU A 289 5.16 -18.04 7.86
N VAL A 290 4.88 -16.99 8.63
CA VAL A 290 5.80 -16.47 9.65
C VAL A 290 5.89 -17.42 10.85
N THR A 291 4.77 -18.02 11.27
CA THR A 291 4.71 -18.86 12.48
C THR A 291 4.98 -20.33 12.21
N ASN A 292 5.51 -20.70 11.05
CA ASN A 292 5.76 -22.09 10.66
C ASN A 292 4.49 -22.96 10.77
N GLY A 293 3.36 -22.41 10.36
CA GLY A 293 2.07 -23.09 10.40
C GLY A 293 1.45 -23.26 11.79
N GLN A 294 2.04 -22.66 12.84
CA GLN A 294 1.50 -22.76 14.20
C GLN A 294 0.22 -21.93 14.36
N ILE A 295 0.12 -20.83 13.63
CA ILE A 295 -1.06 -19.97 13.56
C ILE A 295 -1.41 -19.81 12.10
N THR A 296 -2.61 -20.19 11.71
CA THR A 296 -3.02 -20.22 10.30
C THR A 296 -4.22 -19.33 10.00
N THR A 297 -4.82 -18.73 11.03
CA THR A 297 -5.98 -17.83 10.85
C THR A 297 -6.13 -16.93 12.07
N ASP A 298 -6.61 -15.72 11.84
CA ASP A 298 -7.12 -14.80 12.86
C ASP A 298 -8.65 -14.89 13.00
N MET A 299 -9.29 -15.76 12.20
CA MET A 299 -10.74 -16.00 12.13
C MET A 299 -11.53 -14.80 11.57
N VAL A 300 -10.90 -13.87 10.86
CA VAL A 300 -11.54 -12.77 10.16
C VAL A 300 -11.45 -13.01 8.66
N GLY A 301 -12.51 -12.76 7.94
CA GLY A 301 -12.57 -12.88 6.48
C GLY A 301 -12.88 -11.56 5.80
N PRO A 302 -12.88 -11.54 4.45
CA PRO A 302 -13.04 -10.30 3.68
C PRO A 302 -14.40 -9.65 3.92
N HIS A 303 -14.40 -8.32 3.88
CA HIS A 303 -15.62 -7.50 3.92
C HIS A 303 -16.53 -7.82 2.72
N THR A 304 -17.77 -7.42 2.79
CA THR A 304 -18.79 -7.67 1.74
C THR A 304 -19.27 -6.40 1.04
N ASP A 305 -18.73 -5.24 1.41
CA ASP A 305 -19.13 -3.92 0.92
C ASP A 305 -18.34 -3.45 -0.31
N TYR A 306 -17.39 -4.25 -0.79
CA TYR A 306 -16.63 -3.94 -2.01
C TYR A 306 -17.52 -3.70 -3.21
N LEU A 307 -17.15 -2.70 -4.03
CA LEU A 307 -17.89 -2.40 -5.25
C LEU A 307 -17.53 -3.38 -6.38
N ASN A 308 -18.50 -3.71 -7.23
CA ASN A 308 -18.27 -4.56 -8.41
C ASN A 308 -17.61 -3.81 -9.57
N GLU A 309 -17.51 -2.47 -9.48
CA GLU A 309 -16.95 -1.60 -10.49
C GLU A 309 -15.92 -0.66 -9.90
N PHE A 310 -15.07 -0.11 -10.77
CA PHE A 310 -14.08 0.90 -10.36
C PHE A 310 -14.74 2.06 -9.58
N PRO A 311 -14.21 2.45 -8.40
CA PRO A 311 -12.88 2.16 -7.87
C PRO A 311 -12.75 0.87 -7.04
N PHE A 312 -13.73 0.01 -6.99
CA PHE A 312 -13.83 -1.27 -6.28
C PHE A 312 -13.87 -1.19 -4.75
N VAL A 313 -13.32 -0.16 -4.16
CA VAL A 313 -13.33 0.07 -2.69
C VAL A 313 -14.73 0.50 -2.25
N GLY A 314 -15.20 -0.04 -1.13
CA GLY A 314 -16.56 0.16 -0.62
C GLY A 314 -16.93 1.61 -0.30
N ASN A 315 -18.23 1.85 -0.12
CA ASN A 315 -18.69 3.16 0.33
C ASN A 315 -18.24 3.42 1.77
N PRO A 316 -17.93 4.67 2.14
CA PRO A 316 -17.50 4.96 3.49
C PRO A 316 -18.62 4.68 4.50
N HIS A 317 -18.24 4.20 5.67
CA HIS A 317 -19.10 4.08 6.83
C HIS A 317 -19.37 5.47 7.40
N VAL A 318 -20.63 5.75 7.82
CA VAL A 318 -21.11 7.06 8.29
C VAL A 318 -21.41 6.99 9.79
#